data_135fadde495873e9f29bce90fc004dea
#
_entry.id   135fadde495873e9f29bce90fc004dea
#
_cell.length_a   1.000
_cell.length_b   1.000
_cell.length_c   1.000
_cell.angle_alpha   90.00
_cell.angle_beta   90.00
_cell.angle_gamma   90.00
#
_symmetry.space_group_name_H-M   'P 1'
#
loop_
_entity.id
_entity.type
_entity.pdbx_description
1 polymer ?
#
loop_
_entity_poly.entity_id
_entity_poly.type
_entity_poly.pdbx_seq_one_letter_code
_entity_poly.pdbx_strand_id
1 'polypeptide(L)'
;SELPTLLDAGDTLVINETKVIPTFFEVFRLRGNNKSKIKVNLIKKISKSEWLILAKPKRRLIVGDHLLFSKNDNVIADIVSFEKEEHIKINFNLKEGDIDDWLFSNGQVPLPPYITSQRDLKDNDKVSYQTVYATQNGSVAAPTAGLHFTQELLRQIVKNGVNVCKVVLHVGSGTFTPIKVENIKDHKIHSEWCYLSEDAAILL
;
A
#
# COMPACT_ATOMS: atom_id res chain seq x y z
N SER A 1 0.69 -12.39 -24.96
CA SER A 1 1.94 -11.71 -24.54
C SER A 1 3.10 -12.27 -25.33
N GLU A 2 3.98 -11.43 -25.83
CA GLU A 2 5.20 -11.84 -26.58
C GLU A 2 6.38 -12.13 -25.64
N LEU A 3 6.26 -11.84 -24.33
CA LEU A 3 7.35 -11.98 -23.38
C LEU A 3 8.06 -13.35 -23.42
N PRO A 4 7.34 -14.51 -23.52
CA PRO A 4 8.03 -15.81 -23.59
C PRO A 4 8.91 -16.03 -24.82
N THR A 5 8.73 -15.23 -25.88
CA THR A 5 9.56 -15.31 -27.10
C THR A 5 10.75 -14.37 -27.06
N LEU A 6 10.82 -13.51 -26.05
CA LEU A 6 11.91 -12.55 -25.82
C LEU A 6 12.91 -13.01 -24.75
N LEU A 7 12.63 -14.14 -24.11
CA LEU A 7 13.46 -14.71 -23.04
C LEU A 7 14.05 -16.04 -23.51
N ASP A 8 15.35 -16.23 -23.26
CA ASP A 8 16.07 -17.46 -23.58
C ASP A 8 16.14 -18.42 -22.38
N ALA A 9 16.31 -19.70 -22.62
CA ALA A 9 16.55 -20.68 -21.57
C ALA A 9 17.83 -20.32 -20.80
N GLY A 10 17.74 -20.29 -19.47
CA GLY A 10 18.81 -19.85 -18.58
C GLY A 10 18.71 -18.39 -18.13
N ASP A 11 17.88 -17.56 -18.77
CA ASP A 11 17.59 -16.21 -18.27
C ASP A 11 16.94 -16.27 -16.89
N THR A 12 17.08 -15.16 -16.14
CA THR A 12 16.42 -14.99 -14.84
C THR A 12 15.44 -13.81 -14.87
N LEU A 13 14.15 -14.13 -14.77
CA LEU A 13 13.07 -13.15 -14.61
C LEU A 13 12.90 -12.81 -13.13
N VAL A 14 13.24 -11.59 -12.74
CA VAL A 14 13.03 -11.10 -11.36
C VAL A 14 11.65 -10.52 -11.21
N ILE A 15 10.87 -11.00 -10.24
CA ILE A 15 9.51 -10.53 -9.94
C ILE A 15 9.38 -10.07 -8.48
N ASN A 16 8.60 -9.00 -8.28
CA ASN A 16 8.34 -8.46 -6.95
C ASN A 16 7.06 -9.08 -6.36
N GLU A 17 7.21 -10.02 -5.40
CA GLU A 17 6.09 -10.73 -4.78
C GLU A 17 5.40 -9.97 -3.64
N THR A 18 5.65 -8.66 -3.54
CA THR A 18 4.97 -7.82 -2.55
C THR A 18 3.46 -7.84 -2.77
N LYS A 19 2.70 -7.82 -1.67
CA LYS A 19 1.25 -7.78 -1.67
C LYS A 19 0.73 -6.47 -1.12
N VAL A 20 -0.19 -5.84 -1.84
CA VAL A 20 -0.83 -4.60 -1.41
C VAL A 20 -1.75 -4.88 -0.24
N ILE A 21 -1.57 -4.13 0.84
CA ILE A 21 -2.44 -4.19 2.00
C ILE A 21 -3.59 -3.17 1.87
N PRO A 22 -4.80 -3.49 2.38
CA PRO A 22 -5.97 -2.62 2.27
C PRO A 22 -5.88 -1.48 3.30
N THR A 23 -5.18 -0.42 2.95
CA THR A 23 -4.85 0.69 3.86
C THR A 23 -5.71 1.93 3.69
N PHE A 24 -6.63 1.94 2.70
CA PHE A 24 -7.50 3.09 2.44
C PHE A 24 -8.83 2.97 3.17
N PHE A 25 -9.26 4.08 3.83
CA PHE A 25 -10.51 4.18 4.57
C PHE A 25 -11.19 5.53 4.33
N GLU A 26 -12.51 5.51 4.27
CA GLU A 26 -13.34 6.70 4.43
C GLU A 26 -13.88 6.74 5.87
N VAL A 27 -13.37 7.67 6.65
CA VAL A 27 -13.68 7.78 8.09
C VAL A 27 -14.42 9.06 8.40
N PHE A 28 -15.00 9.15 9.60
CA PHE A 28 -15.56 10.37 10.09
C PHE A 28 -14.69 10.98 11.18
N ARG A 29 -14.23 12.20 10.99
CA ARG A 29 -13.65 13.01 12.05
C ARG A 29 -14.76 13.49 12.97
N LEU A 30 -14.59 13.26 14.26
CA LEU A 30 -15.47 13.68 15.35
C LEU A 30 -14.77 14.78 16.17
N ARG A 31 -15.47 15.90 16.43
CA ARG A 31 -15.01 17.00 17.30
C ARG A 31 -16.23 17.61 17.97
N GLY A 32 -16.50 17.26 19.24
CA GLY A 32 -17.77 17.57 19.89
C GLY A 32 -18.94 17.05 19.04
N ASN A 33 -19.89 17.91 18.75
CA ASN A 33 -21.05 17.56 17.90
C ASN A 33 -20.77 17.65 16.39
N ASN A 34 -19.56 18.06 15.99
CA ASN A 34 -19.24 18.25 14.59
C ASN A 34 -18.64 16.98 13.97
N LYS A 35 -19.18 16.56 12.82
CA LYS A 35 -18.78 15.39 12.09
C LYS A 35 -18.44 15.75 10.65
N SER A 36 -17.30 15.26 10.13
CA SER A 36 -16.91 15.46 8.73
C SER A 36 -16.22 14.25 8.17
N LYS A 37 -16.49 13.97 6.89
CA LYS A 37 -15.88 12.85 6.14
C LYS A 37 -14.43 13.17 5.79
N ILE A 38 -13.55 12.23 6.04
CA ILE A 38 -12.10 12.28 5.78
C ILE A 38 -11.70 10.98 5.08
N LYS A 39 -10.89 11.10 4.04
CA LYS A 39 -10.20 9.96 3.42
C LYS A 39 -8.87 9.76 4.12
N VAL A 40 -8.60 8.56 4.55
CA VAL A 40 -7.38 8.17 5.28
C VAL A 40 -6.68 7.06 4.51
N ASN A 41 -5.36 7.19 4.38
CA ASN A 41 -4.49 6.12 3.90
C ASN A 41 -3.45 5.82 4.98
N LEU A 42 -3.44 4.59 5.48
CA LEU A 42 -2.42 4.12 6.43
C LEU A 42 -1.11 3.92 5.66
N ILE A 43 -0.01 4.44 6.21
CA ILE A 43 1.28 4.47 5.52
C ILE A 43 2.31 3.56 6.19
N LYS A 44 2.41 3.65 7.52
CA LYS A 44 3.42 2.91 8.28
C LYS A 44 2.90 2.59 9.67
N LYS A 45 3.01 1.33 10.05
CA LYS A 45 2.80 0.88 11.44
C LYS A 45 3.99 1.31 12.29
N ILE A 46 3.72 1.93 13.42
CA ILE A 46 4.72 2.38 14.40
C ILE A 46 4.75 1.43 15.59
N SER A 47 3.58 1.03 16.07
CA SER A 47 3.40 0.07 17.17
C SER A 47 2.11 -0.73 16.97
N LYS A 48 1.70 -1.54 17.94
CA LYS A 48 0.44 -2.32 17.87
C LYS A 48 -0.79 -1.45 17.61
N SER A 49 -0.81 -0.21 18.13
CA SER A 49 -1.95 0.71 18.02
C SER A 49 -1.63 1.99 17.25
N GLU A 50 -0.36 2.32 17.01
CA GLU A 50 0.03 3.57 16.39
C GLU A 50 0.38 3.39 14.91
N TRP A 51 -0.15 4.29 14.07
CA TRP A 51 0.12 4.35 12.66
C TRP A 51 0.42 5.77 12.18
N LEU A 52 1.25 5.88 11.15
CA LEU A 52 1.32 7.09 10.32
C LEU A 52 0.28 6.98 9.20
N ILE A 53 -0.41 8.09 8.98
CA ILE A 53 -1.44 8.20 7.94
C ILE A 53 -1.20 9.42 7.06
N LEU A 54 -1.72 9.36 5.83
CA LEU A 54 -2.09 10.52 5.04
C LEU A 54 -3.60 10.72 5.11
N ALA A 55 -4.06 11.98 5.19
CA ALA A 55 -5.49 12.27 5.29
C ALA A 55 -5.89 13.44 4.39
N LYS A 56 -7.07 13.35 3.76
CA LYS A 56 -7.65 14.40 2.93
C LYS A 56 -9.11 14.66 3.30
N PRO A 57 -9.50 15.92 3.52
CA PRO A 57 -8.68 17.15 3.55
C PRO A 57 -7.96 17.33 4.88
N LYS A 58 -6.62 17.39 4.88
CA LYS A 58 -5.76 17.55 6.07
C LYS A 58 -6.11 18.79 6.90
N ARG A 59 -6.43 19.91 6.24
CA ARG A 59 -6.77 21.20 6.90
C ARG A 59 -7.96 21.12 7.88
N ARG A 60 -8.75 20.06 7.83
CA ARG A 60 -9.89 19.86 8.75
C ARG A 60 -9.51 19.14 10.04
N LEU A 61 -8.27 18.74 10.18
CA LEU A 61 -7.77 17.92 11.28
C LEU A 61 -6.91 18.74 12.23
N ILE A 62 -7.03 18.47 13.53
CA ILE A 62 -6.17 18.98 14.60
C ILE A 62 -5.81 17.84 15.55
N VAL A 63 -4.77 18.03 16.37
CA VAL A 63 -4.43 17.11 17.46
C VAL A 63 -5.60 17.00 18.42
N GLY A 64 -5.92 15.79 18.86
CA GLY A 64 -7.07 15.49 19.73
C GLY A 64 -8.40 15.25 19.01
N ASP A 65 -8.45 15.37 17.68
CA ASP A 65 -9.61 14.87 16.92
C ASP A 65 -9.69 13.35 16.99
N HIS A 66 -10.92 12.81 16.97
CA HIS A 66 -11.19 11.39 16.87
C HIS A 66 -11.57 11.02 15.43
N LEU A 67 -10.98 9.97 14.92
CA LEU A 67 -11.31 9.39 13.62
C LEU A 67 -12.11 8.10 13.83
N LEU A 68 -13.39 8.10 13.46
CA LEU A 68 -14.27 6.94 13.53
C LEU A 68 -14.12 6.12 12.25
N PHE A 69 -13.48 4.98 12.35
CA PHE A 69 -13.26 4.02 11.25
C PHE A 69 -14.46 3.09 11.05
N SER A 70 -15.03 2.59 12.16
CA SER A 70 -16.27 1.81 12.13
C SER A 70 -17.15 2.19 13.30
N LYS A 71 -18.45 2.39 13.01
CA LYS A 71 -19.47 2.62 14.04
C LYS A 71 -19.89 1.30 14.70
N ASN A 72 -20.01 0.26 13.90
CA ASN A 72 -20.49 -1.06 14.38
C ASN A 72 -19.47 -1.70 15.32
N ASP A 73 -18.18 -1.65 14.94
CA ASP A 73 -17.10 -2.26 15.71
C ASP A 73 -16.47 -1.28 16.72
N ASN A 74 -16.99 -0.04 16.78
CA ASN A 74 -16.47 1.03 17.63
C ASN A 74 -14.97 1.29 17.48
N VAL A 75 -14.44 1.16 16.22
CA VAL A 75 -13.03 1.39 15.93
C VAL A 75 -12.78 2.89 15.74
N ILE A 76 -12.08 3.47 16.69
CA ILE A 76 -11.72 4.89 16.74
C ILE A 76 -10.21 5.02 16.85
N ALA A 77 -9.66 6.06 16.23
CA ALA A 77 -8.27 6.45 16.43
C ALA A 77 -8.19 7.94 16.79
N ASP A 78 -7.27 8.29 17.67
CA ASP A 78 -6.98 9.65 18.07
C ASP A 78 -5.86 10.23 17.24
N ILE A 79 -5.96 11.50 16.84
CA ILE A 79 -4.85 12.22 16.22
C ILE A 79 -3.89 12.66 17.31
N VAL A 80 -2.68 12.09 17.28
CA VAL A 80 -1.62 12.32 18.29
C VAL A 80 -0.73 13.50 17.91
N SER A 81 -0.22 13.51 16.68
CA SER A 81 0.69 14.56 16.20
C SER A 81 0.68 14.71 14.69
N PHE A 82 1.15 15.86 14.23
CA PHE A 82 1.45 16.10 12.82
C PHE A 82 2.95 15.98 12.60
N GLU A 83 3.33 15.07 11.72
CA GLU A 83 4.72 14.76 11.42
C GLU A 83 5.18 15.45 10.12
N LYS A 84 6.46 15.28 9.79
CA LYS A 84 7.04 15.72 8.52
C LYS A 84 6.36 15.01 7.33
N GLU A 85 6.56 15.53 6.13
CA GLU A 85 6.06 14.94 4.87
C GLU A 85 4.53 14.77 4.82
N GLU A 86 3.81 15.67 5.48
CA GLU A 86 2.34 15.65 5.59
C GLU A 86 1.75 14.46 6.35
N HIS A 87 2.58 13.64 6.97
CA HIS A 87 2.11 12.52 7.79
C HIS A 87 1.40 12.99 9.06
N ILE A 88 0.49 12.18 9.54
CA ILE A 88 -0.24 12.36 10.80
C ILE A 88 -0.09 11.07 11.58
N LYS A 89 0.34 11.19 12.83
CA LYS A 89 0.38 10.05 13.74
C LYS A 89 -0.97 9.90 14.42
N ILE A 90 -1.51 8.69 14.34
CA ILE A 90 -2.75 8.31 15.02
C ILE A 90 -2.51 7.15 15.99
N ASN A 91 -3.35 7.05 17.01
CA ASN A 91 -3.37 5.94 17.95
C ASN A 91 -4.79 5.34 18.01
N PHE A 92 -4.93 4.06 17.68
CA PHE A 92 -6.20 3.34 17.76
C PHE A 92 -6.55 3.02 19.22
N ASN A 93 -7.79 3.29 19.60
CA ASN A 93 -8.36 2.94 20.90
C ASN A 93 -8.77 1.47 20.94
N LEU A 94 -7.80 0.58 21.03
CA LEU A 94 -8.05 -0.86 21.12
C LEU A 94 -8.07 -1.29 22.58
N LYS A 95 -9.05 -2.10 22.94
CA LYS A 95 -9.11 -2.69 24.28
C LYS A 95 -8.16 -3.87 24.40
N GLU A 96 -8.02 -4.68 23.36
CA GLU A 96 -7.09 -5.82 23.28
C GLU A 96 -6.83 -6.20 21.81
N GLY A 97 -5.65 -6.79 21.51
CA GLY A 97 -5.31 -7.35 20.22
C GLY A 97 -4.56 -6.42 19.27
N ASP A 98 -4.32 -6.92 18.08
CA ASP A 98 -3.71 -6.18 16.97
C ASP A 98 -4.81 -5.66 16.04
N ILE A 99 -4.72 -4.38 15.66
CA ILE A 99 -5.68 -3.77 14.74
C ILE A 99 -5.55 -4.32 13.32
N ASP A 100 -4.46 -5.00 13.00
CA ASP A 100 -4.13 -5.39 11.62
C ASP A 100 -5.19 -6.28 10.99
N ASP A 101 -5.69 -7.29 11.71
CA ASP A 101 -6.71 -8.20 11.18
C ASP A 101 -8.00 -7.45 10.84
N TRP A 102 -8.39 -6.48 11.69
CA TRP A 102 -9.54 -5.65 11.43
C TRP A 102 -9.31 -4.74 10.22
N LEU A 103 -8.13 -4.09 10.13
CA LEU A 103 -7.75 -3.22 9.01
C LEU A 103 -7.73 -3.99 7.69
N PHE A 104 -7.15 -5.19 7.67
CA PHE A 104 -7.08 -6.03 6.46
C PHE A 104 -8.45 -6.52 6.01
N SER A 105 -9.34 -6.78 6.94
CA SER A 105 -10.70 -7.22 6.64
C SER A 105 -11.59 -6.07 6.12
N ASN A 106 -11.44 -4.87 6.68
CA ASN A 106 -12.36 -3.75 6.45
C ASN A 106 -11.79 -2.64 5.56
N GLY A 107 -10.48 -2.61 5.34
CA GLY A 107 -9.83 -1.63 4.49
C GLY A 107 -10.10 -1.86 3.00
N GLN A 108 -9.88 -0.80 2.24
CA GLN A 108 -9.90 -0.82 0.78
C GLN A 108 -8.46 -0.68 0.25
N VAL A 109 -8.20 -1.20 -0.94
CA VAL A 109 -6.90 -1.06 -1.59
C VAL A 109 -6.72 0.40 -2.02
N PRO A 110 -5.59 1.05 -1.68
CA PRO A 110 -5.29 2.41 -2.10
C PRO A 110 -4.97 2.45 -3.59
N LEU A 111 -5.93 2.84 -4.41
CA LEU A 111 -5.71 3.00 -5.85
C LEU A 111 -5.00 4.31 -6.18
N PRO A 112 -4.19 4.32 -7.26
CA PRO A 112 -3.57 5.53 -7.77
C PRO A 112 -4.56 6.65 -8.07
N PRO A 113 -4.17 7.94 -7.87
CA PRO A 113 -5.06 9.08 -8.10
C PRO A 113 -5.67 9.15 -9.51
N TYR A 114 -4.95 8.71 -10.54
CA TYR A 114 -5.45 8.71 -11.91
C TYR A 114 -6.61 7.73 -12.13
N ILE A 115 -6.72 6.66 -11.32
CA ILE A 115 -7.86 5.75 -11.34
C ILE A 115 -9.02 6.34 -10.53
N THR A 116 -8.74 6.80 -9.30
CA THR A 116 -9.78 7.31 -8.39
C THR A 116 -10.37 8.66 -8.82
N SER A 117 -9.72 9.37 -9.75
CA SER A 117 -10.29 10.56 -10.39
C SER A 117 -11.30 10.24 -11.49
N GLN A 118 -11.30 9.02 -12.03
CA GLN A 118 -12.18 8.60 -13.14
C GLN A 118 -13.37 7.76 -12.65
N ARG A 119 -13.23 7.07 -11.53
CA ARG A 119 -14.26 6.21 -10.97
C ARG A 119 -14.10 5.98 -9.48
N ASP A 120 -15.18 5.60 -8.82
CA ASP A 120 -15.17 5.13 -7.43
C ASP A 120 -14.50 3.75 -7.31
N LEU A 121 -14.09 3.43 -6.07
CA LEU A 121 -13.56 2.12 -5.71
C LEU A 121 -14.63 1.03 -5.89
N LYS A 122 -14.20 -0.15 -6.32
CA LYS A 122 -15.03 -1.33 -6.51
C LYS A 122 -14.49 -2.49 -5.67
N ASP A 123 -15.33 -3.40 -5.25
CA ASP A 123 -14.93 -4.58 -4.47
C ASP A 123 -13.88 -5.43 -5.18
N ASN A 124 -13.98 -5.52 -6.51
CA ASN A 124 -13.01 -6.26 -7.32
C ASN A 124 -11.62 -5.61 -7.38
N ASP A 125 -11.46 -4.36 -6.95
CA ASP A 125 -10.14 -3.70 -6.96
C ASP A 125 -9.16 -4.39 -6.02
N LYS A 126 -9.64 -5.03 -4.95
CA LYS A 126 -8.80 -5.85 -4.06
C LYS A 126 -8.10 -6.99 -4.80
N VAL A 127 -8.73 -7.52 -5.83
CA VAL A 127 -8.16 -8.61 -6.66
C VAL A 127 -7.40 -8.03 -7.84
N SER A 128 -7.97 -7.06 -8.54
CA SER A 128 -7.41 -6.50 -9.78
C SER A 128 -6.14 -5.67 -9.56
N TYR A 129 -5.95 -5.11 -8.37
CA TYR A 129 -4.75 -4.34 -8.01
C TYR A 129 -3.74 -5.17 -7.21
N GLN A 130 -3.63 -6.47 -7.57
CA GLN A 130 -2.63 -7.41 -7.06
C GLN A 130 -2.01 -8.18 -8.21
N THR A 131 -0.71 -8.48 -8.10
CA THR A 131 -0.10 -9.44 -9.03
C THR A 131 -0.53 -10.85 -8.69
N VAL A 132 -0.59 -11.74 -9.68
CA VAL A 132 -0.98 -13.15 -9.49
C VAL A 132 -0.01 -13.95 -8.62
N TYR A 133 1.16 -13.38 -8.33
CA TYR A 133 2.22 -13.98 -7.51
C TYR A 133 2.48 -13.22 -6.19
N ALA A 134 1.61 -12.29 -5.82
CA ALA A 134 1.73 -11.53 -4.57
C ALA A 134 1.53 -12.43 -3.35
N THR A 135 2.52 -12.47 -2.44
CA THR A 135 2.49 -13.30 -1.22
C THR A 135 2.80 -12.51 0.05
N GLN A 136 3.71 -11.52 -0.01
CA GLN A 136 4.25 -10.82 1.16
C GLN A 136 3.53 -9.50 1.40
N ASN A 137 2.67 -9.44 2.43
CA ASN A 137 1.94 -8.23 2.83
C ASN A 137 2.88 -7.07 3.21
N GLY A 138 2.57 -5.84 2.80
CA GLY A 138 3.31 -4.65 3.25
C GLY A 138 3.33 -3.49 2.26
N SER A 139 2.92 -3.69 1.02
CA SER A 139 2.93 -2.66 -0.01
C SER A 139 1.69 -1.76 0.06
N VAL A 140 1.88 -0.47 -0.21
CA VAL A 140 0.78 0.50 -0.40
C VAL A 140 0.36 0.56 -1.87
N ALA A 141 1.27 0.26 -2.80
CA ALA A 141 0.97 0.23 -4.23
C ALA A 141 1.41 -1.09 -4.87
N ALA A 142 0.68 -1.52 -5.89
CA ALA A 142 1.05 -2.70 -6.66
C ALA A 142 2.25 -2.44 -7.58
N PRO A 143 3.13 -3.42 -7.80
CA PRO A 143 4.13 -3.37 -8.88
C PRO A 143 3.40 -3.50 -10.22
N THR A 144 3.04 -2.34 -10.80
CA THR A 144 2.04 -2.24 -11.90
C THR A 144 2.43 -3.01 -13.15
N ALA A 145 3.73 -3.12 -13.48
CA ALA A 145 4.19 -3.96 -14.58
C ALA A 145 3.85 -5.43 -14.37
N GLY A 146 3.83 -5.89 -13.12
CA GLY A 146 3.47 -7.25 -12.74
C GLY A 146 1.98 -7.59 -12.92
N LEU A 147 1.09 -6.58 -13.01
CA LEU A 147 -0.34 -6.79 -13.24
C LEU A 147 -0.66 -7.39 -14.62
N HIS A 148 0.27 -7.32 -15.55
CA HIS A 148 0.14 -7.93 -16.88
C HIS A 148 0.41 -9.44 -16.90
N PHE A 149 0.93 -10.00 -15.81
CA PHE A 149 1.21 -11.42 -15.71
C PHE A 149 -0.04 -12.22 -15.35
N THR A 150 -0.14 -13.40 -15.95
CA THR A 150 -1.10 -14.44 -15.57
C THR A 150 -0.34 -15.66 -15.07
N GLN A 151 -1.00 -16.54 -14.34
CA GLN A 151 -0.41 -17.81 -13.91
C GLN A 151 0.02 -18.66 -15.12
N GLU A 152 -0.75 -18.62 -16.22
CA GLU A 152 -0.42 -19.33 -17.44
C GLU A 152 0.83 -18.80 -18.11
N LEU A 153 0.99 -17.45 -18.18
CA LEU A 153 2.19 -16.81 -18.72
C LEU A 153 3.44 -17.21 -17.92
N LEU A 154 3.37 -17.21 -16.59
CA LEU A 154 4.48 -17.64 -15.73
C LEU A 154 4.84 -19.11 -15.95
N ARG A 155 3.85 -20.00 -16.03
CA ARG A 155 4.11 -21.42 -16.33
C ARG A 155 4.78 -21.61 -17.68
N GLN A 156 4.38 -20.86 -18.70
CA GLN A 156 5.00 -20.90 -20.02
C GLN A 156 6.46 -20.44 -19.99
N ILE A 157 6.76 -19.34 -19.28
CA ILE A 157 8.12 -18.81 -19.10
C ILE A 157 9.02 -19.87 -18.43
N VAL A 158 8.54 -20.45 -17.33
CA VAL A 158 9.30 -21.53 -16.63
C VAL A 158 9.50 -22.76 -17.51
N LYS A 159 8.47 -23.16 -18.27
CA LYS A 159 8.56 -24.29 -19.21
C LYS A 159 9.60 -24.06 -20.31
N ASN A 160 9.83 -22.81 -20.70
CA ASN A 160 10.87 -22.44 -21.67
C ASN A 160 12.30 -22.43 -21.07
N GLY A 161 12.45 -22.81 -19.79
CA GLY A 161 13.76 -22.89 -19.13
C GLY A 161 14.24 -21.58 -18.51
N VAL A 162 13.37 -20.59 -18.37
CA VAL A 162 13.67 -19.33 -17.70
C VAL A 162 13.51 -19.50 -16.18
N ASN A 163 14.49 -19.03 -15.42
CA ASN A 163 14.42 -18.98 -13.97
C ASN A 163 13.50 -17.86 -13.50
N VAL A 164 12.72 -18.07 -12.44
CA VAL A 164 11.91 -17.02 -11.82
C VAL A 164 12.43 -16.74 -10.41
N CYS A 165 13.03 -15.58 -10.23
CA CYS A 165 13.55 -15.09 -8.97
C CYS A 165 12.55 -14.15 -8.30
N LYS A 166 12.21 -14.42 -7.04
CA LYS A 166 11.26 -13.61 -6.26
C LYS A 166 12.01 -12.70 -5.29
N VAL A 167 11.68 -11.42 -5.34
CA VAL A 167 12.17 -10.40 -4.39
C VAL A 167 10.98 -9.73 -3.71
N VAL A 168 11.20 -9.10 -2.56
CA VAL A 168 10.17 -8.30 -1.87
C VAL A 168 10.62 -6.86 -1.81
N LEU A 169 9.93 -5.99 -2.53
CA LEU A 169 10.10 -4.54 -2.50
C LEU A 169 8.75 -3.93 -2.14
N HIS A 170 8.59 -3.44 -0.90
CA HIS A 170 7.34 -2.80 -0.49
C HIS A 170 7.24 -1.39 -1.05
N VAL A 171 6.41 -1.25 -2.08
CA VAL A 171 6.16 0.04 -2.73
C VAL A 171 5.36 0.94 -1.80
N GLY A 172 5.95 2.06 -1.39
CA GLY A 172 5.37 3.01 -0.47
C GLY A 172 4.44 4.04 -1.14
N SER A 173 3.81 4.87 -0.30
CA SER A 173 2.92 5.95 -0.76
C SER A 173 3.64 7.07 -1.52
N GLY A 174 4.95 7.17 -1.38
CA GLY A 174 5.78 8.14 -2.09
C GLY A 174 5.66 8.03 -3.60
N THR A 175 5.34 6.82 -4.12
CA THR A 175 5.12 6.60 -5.56
C THR A 175 3.93 7.42 -6.13
N PHE A 176 3.00 7.88 -5.27
CA PHE A 176 1.88 8.74 -5.65
C PHE A 176 2.16 10.23 -5.42
N THR A 177 3.35 10.58 -4.92
CA THR A 177 3.71 11.95 -4.60
C THR A 177 4.31 12.63 -5.84
N PRO A 178 3.72 13.71 -6.34
CA PRO A 178 4.28 14.42 -7.48
C PRO A 178 5.60 15.11 -7.11
N ILE A 179 6.53 15.16 -8.05
CA ILE A 179 7.75 15.95 -7.93
C ILE A 179 7.37 17.44 -7.97
N LYS A 180 7.67 18.17 -6.90
CA LYS A 180 7.30 19.58 -6.72
C LYS A 180 8.49 20.54 -6.81
N VAL A 181 9.69 20.03 -7.00
CA VAL A 181 10.93 20.80 -7.06
C VAL A 181 11.32 21.08 -8.51
N GLU A 182 11.89 22.25 -8.79
CA GLU A 182 12.38 22.59 -10.14
C GLU A 182 13.69 21.86 -10.46
N ASN A 183 14.58 21.73 -9.47
CA ASN A 183 15.85 21.06 -9.63
C ASN A 183 15.74 19.63 -9.06
N ILE A 184 16.06 18.63 -9.88
CA ILE A 184 16.00 17.22 -9.49
C ILE A 184 16.90 16.86 -8.29
N LYS A 185 18.00 17.63 -8.09
CA LYS A 185 18.91 17.44 -6.95
C LYS A 185 18.27 17.80 -5.61
N ASP A 186 17.23 18.63 -5.62
CA ASP A 186 16.49 19.04 -4.42
C ASP A 186 15.36 18.08 -4.08
N HIS A 187 15.07 17.13 -4.97
CA HIS A 187 14.06 16.12 -4.73
C HIS A 187 14.55 15.08 -3.72
N LYS A 188 13.85 14.98 -2.60
CA LYS A 188 14.09 13.95 -1.58
C LYS A 188 13.30 12.70 -1.94
N ILE A 189 14.00 11.69 -2.45
CA ILE A 189 13.42 10.37 -2.71
C ILE A 189 13.18 9.69 -1.36
N HIS A 190 11.98 9.12 -1.18
CA HIS A 190 11.66 8.30 -0.02
C HIS A 190 12.37 6.95 -0.11
N SER A 191 12.67 6.36 1.05
CA SER A 191 13.20 4.99 1.14
C SER A 191 12.05 3.99 1.17
N GLU A 192 12.28 2.82 0.58
CA GLU A 192 11.36 1.69 0.62
C GLU A 192 12.04 0.49 1.28
N TRP A 193 11.23 -0.34 1.94
CA TRP A 193 11.73 -1.56 2.56
C TRP A 193 11.86 -2.66 1.51
N CYS A 194 12.99 -3.38 1.57
CA CYS A 194 13.22 -4.51 0.68
C CYS A 194 13.73 -5.72 1.47
N TYR A 195 13.47 -6.90 0.93
CA TYR A 195 14.00 -8.16 1.42
C TYR A 195 14.41 -9.05 0.24
N LEU A 196 15.61 -9.59 0.33
CA LEU A 196 16.17 -10.58 -0.59
C LEU A 196 16.42 -11.86 0.22
N SER A 197 15.80 -12.96 -0.20
CA SER A 197 16.07 -14.28 0.42
C SER A 197 17.44 -14.79 -0.01
N GLU A 198 17.97 -15.74 0.75
CA GLU A 198 19.24 -16.40 0.42
C GLU A 198 19.19 -17.11 -0.94
N ASP A 199 18.08 -17.82 -1.20
CA ASP A 199 17.84 -18.48 -2.49
C ASP A 199 17.81 -17.47 -3.65
N ALA A 200 17.17 -16.32 -3.47
CA ALA A 200 17.14 -15.27 -4.48
C ALA A 200 18.53 -14.66 -4.70
N ALA A 201 19.32 -14.48 -3.63
CA ALA A 201 20.68 -13.96 -3.74
C ALA A 201 21.65 -14.93 -4.45
N ILE A 202 21.41 -16.24 -4.35
CA ILE A 202 22.19 -17.26 -5.08
C ILE A 202 21.82 -17.27 -6.56
N LEU A 203 20.56 -17.00 -6.88
CA LEU A 203 20.04 -17.06 -8.26
C LEU A 203 20.39 -15.79 -9.06
N LEU A 204 20.64 -14.66 -8.39
CA LEU A 204 21.00 -13.36 -8.98
C LEU A 204 22.52 -13.20 -9.14
#